data_4a6d0eb1e057d947ea0ce53305d88784
#
_entry.id   4a6d0eb1e057d947ea0ce53305d88784
#
_cell.length_a   1.000
_cell.length_b   1.000
_cell.length_c   1.000
_cell.angle_alpha   90.00
_cell.angle_beta   90.00
_cell.angle_gamma   90.00
#
_symmetry.space_group_name_H-M   'P 1'
#
loop_
_entity.id
_entity.type
_entity.pdbx_description
1 polymer ?
#
loop_
_entity_poly.entity_id
_entity_poly.type
_entity_poly.pdbx_seq_one_letter_code
_entity_poly.pdbx_strand_id
1 'polypeptide(L)'
;MRILPFRGLRSAICSAAAVVLAAVSAFSQVSSSTWVQLNPSRKPSVRAACVMVYDPVSQKTVMFGGFTRRRYLNDTWTFDGTNWKRIRTAVKPAARAAASAAYDSTLKQVVLFGGYNGQYLNDTWTWNGATSTWTRATPTHQPVPETLPMLFPDPISGRVDEFGGYDGMFYQLTTWRWRNGDWHKLSPQQFPSARAAAVFGTDPVRKQTVMFGGLAEVNPINTWTYDGQTWTEQFPSTQPSERLFTGTVYDPRLGGVVTFGGFAGLDVSDTWLWSGTDWSQLAPQQSPPPRESMGMAFDALHQQTVVFGGLDGLTLLNDTWVLQTQ
;
A
#
# COMPACT_ATOMS: atom_id res chain seq x y z
N MET A 1 -26.28 10.43 0.57
CA MET A 1 -25.24 10.22 1.64
C MET A 1 -23.93 9.91 0.94
N ARG A 2 -23.01 10.88 0.90
CA ARG A 2 -21.72 10.77 0.17
C ARG A 2 -20.76 9.90 0.96
N ILE A 3 -20.58 8.64 0.58
CA ILE A 3 -19.66 7.68 1.22
C ILE A 3 -18.24 7.78 0.64
N LEU A 4 -18.01 8.61 -0.36
CA LEU A 4 -16.75 8.74 -1.05
C LEU A 4 -16.13 10.12 -0.80
N PRO A 5 -15.21 10.29 0.18
CA PRO A 5 -14.42 11.51 0.31
C PRO A 5 -13.50 11.70 -0.91
N PHE A 6 -13.27 10.63 -1.70
CA PHE A 6 -12.34 10.61 -2.82
C PHE A 6 -12.87 11.16 -4.14
N ARG A 7 -14.18 11.38 -4.30
CA ARG A 7 -14.72 11.94 -5.55
C ARG A 7 -14.29 13.39 -5.80
N GLY A 8 -13.98 14.15 -4.76
CA GLY A 8 -13.47 15.50 -4.89
C GLY A 8 -11.98 15.58 -5.29
N LEU A 9 -11.21 14.52 -5.01
CA LEU A 9 -9.79 14.45 -5.29
C LEU A 9 -9.46 14.02 -6.74
N ARG A 10 -10.44 13.48 -7.49
CA ARG A 10 -10.25 13.01 -8.86
C ARG A 10 -10.24 14.13 -9.92
N SER A 11 -10.72 15.33 -9.60
CA SER A 11 -10.89 16.41 -10.58
C SER A 11 -9.62 17.20 -10.94
N ALA A 12 -8.48 16.90 -10.32
CA ALA A 12 -7.21 17.58 -10.57
C ALA A 12 -6.32 16.93 -11.64
N ILE A 13 -6.72 15.79 -12.21
CA ILE A 13 -5.91 15.07 -13.20
C ILE A 13 -6.51 15.29 -14.60
N CYS A 14 -6.22 16.43 -15.19
CA CYS A 14 -6.41 16.67 -16.61
C CYS A 14 -5.27 17.53 -17.12
N SER A 15 -4.24 16.92 -17.71
CA SER A 15 -3.50 17.53 -18.83
C SER A 15 -2.37 16.66 -19.36
N ALA A 16 -2.38 16.53 -20.70
CA ALA A 16 -1.28 16.21 -21.60
C ALA A 16 -0.77 14.76 -21.65
N ALA A 17 -1.40 13.96 -22.51
CA ALA A 17 -0.79 12.76 -23.09
C ALA A 17 0.27 13.16 -24.12
N ALA A 18 1.54 12.91 -23.84
CA ALA A 18 2.62 12.93 -24.81
C ALA A 18 2.97 11.49 -25.19
N VAL A 19 2.85 11.17 -26.47
CA VAL A 19 3.26 9.86 -27.04
C VAL A 19 4.78 9.88 -27.19
N VAL A 20 5.47 8.98 -26.49
CA VAL A 20 6.91 8.73 -26.68
C VAL A 20 7.09 7.32 -27.19
N LEU A 21 7.66 7.18 -28.40
CA LEU A 21 8.14 5.91 -28.94
C LEU A 21 9.38 5.46 -28.16
N ALA A 22 9.34 4.27 -27.58
CA ALA A 22 10.46 3.69 -26.84
C ALA A 22 11.32 2.81 -27.75
N ALA A 23 12.63 3.00 -27.66
CA ALA A 23 13.65 2.12 -28.23
C ALA A 23 13.81 0.87 -27.34
N VAL A 24 13.86 -0.30 -27.98
CA VAL A 24 14.04 -1.60 -27.32
C VAL A 24 15.53 -1.79 -26.99
N SER A 25 15.88 -1.86 -25.73
CA SER A 25 17.20 -2.28 -25.26
C SER A 25 17.11 -3.56 -24.42
N ALA A 26 18.14 -4.39 -24.57
CA ALA A 26 18.25 -5.79 -24.14
C ALA A 26 17.81 -6.08 -22.71
N PHE A 27 16.82 -6.98 -22.58
CA PHE A 27 16.34 -7.50 -21.31
C PHE A 27 17.17 -8.71 -20.87
N SER A 28 17.70 -8.68 -19.65
CA SER A 28 18.01 -9.90 -18.91
C SER A 28 16.71 -10.66 -18.74
N GLN A 29 16.71 -11.99 -18.91
CA GLN A 29 15.55 -12.84 -18.82
C GLN A 29 14.86 -12.63 -17.45
N VAL A 30 13.83 -11.83 -17.42
CA VAL A 30 12.85 -11.86 -16.35
C VAL A 30 12.08 -13.15 -16.53
N SER A 31 12.15 -14.05 -15.55
CA SER A 31 11.31 -15.25 -15.49
C SER A 31 9.88 -14.86 -15.86
N SER A 32 9.23 -15.65 -16.71
CA SER A 32 7.87 -15.32 -17.16
C SER A 32 6.97 -15.21 -15.94
N SER A 33 6.32 -14.08 -15.77
CA SER A 33 5.36 -13.85 -14.69
C SER A 33 3.93 -13.90 -15.23
N THR A 34 2.99 -14.34 -14.40
CA THR A 34 1.56 -14.32 -14.72
C THR A 34 0.73 -14.07 -13.48
N TRP A 35 -0.35 -13.33 -13.62
CA TRP A 35 -1.34 -13.22 -12.59
C TRP A 35 -2.36 -14.35 -12.74
N VAL A 36 -2.67 -15.03 -11.65
CA VAL A 36 -3.64 -16.12 -11.60
C VAL A 36 -4.78 -15.73 -10.67
N GLN A 37 -5.99 -15.77 -11.18
CA GLN A 37 -7.17 -15.57 -10.35
C GLN A 37 -7.45 -16.82 -9.51
N LEU A 38 -7.52 -16.63 -8.20
CA LEU A 38 -7.93 -17.65 -7.27
C LEU A 38 -9.46 -17.69 -7.11
N ASN A 39 -9.97 -18.85 -6.77
CA ASN A 39 -11.39 -19.02 -6.47
C ASN A 39 -11.60 -19.56 -5.05
N PRO A 40 -11.31 -18.77 -4.01
CA PRO A 40 -11.45 -19.20 -2.64
C PRO A 40 -12.90 -19.53 -2.30
N SER A 41 -13.13 -20.61 -1.57
CA SER A 41 -14.47 -21.05 -1.16
C SER A 41 -15.17 -20.05 -0.22
N ARG A 42 -14.39 -19.25 0.50
CA ARG A 42 -14.86 -18.13 1.31
C ARG A 42 -14.04 -16.89 0.97
N LYS A 43 -14.70 -15.77 0.82
CA LYS A 43 -14.06 -14.50 0.52
C LYS A 43 -14.78 -13.33 1.20
N PRO A 44 -14.07 -12.24 1.48
CA PRO A 44 -14.68 -11.00 1.96
C PRO A 44 -15.68 -10.42 0.96
N SER A 45 -16.56 -9.55 1.44
CA SER A 45 -17.42 -8.75 0.56
C SER A 45 -16.60 -7.81 -0.32
N VAL A 46 -17.19 -7.35 -1.44
CA VAL A 46 -16.60 -6.32 -2.31
C VAL A 46 -16.17 -5.11 -1.48
N ARG A 47 -14.94 -4.63 -1.72
CA ARG A 47 -14.38 -3.48 -0.99
C ARG A 47 -13.17 -2.87 -1.69
N ALA A 48 -12.94 -1.59 -1.37
CA ALA A 48 -11.72 -0.88 -1.74
C ALA A 48 -11.12 -0.20 -0.50
N ALA A 49 -9.88 0.27 -0.63
CA ALA A 49 -9.12 0.97 0.40
C ALA A 49 -9.06 0.24 1.76
N CYS A 50 -8.98 -1.08 1.71
CA CYS A 50 -8.63 -1.92 2.86
C CYS A 50 -7.11 -2.01 3.01
N VAL A 51 -6.63 -2.23 4.23
CA VAL A 51 -5.22 -2.57 4.44
C VAL A 51 -5.02 -4.07 4.26
N MET A 52 -3.87 -4.45 3.70
CA MET A 52 -3.39 -5.84 3.66
C MET A 52 -1.92 -5.89 4.03
N VAL A 53 -1.56 -6.77 4.96
CA VAL A 53 -0.19 -6.96 5.44
C VAL A 53 0.04 -8.44 5.71
N TYR A 54 1.17 -8.98 5.25
CA TYR A 54 1.59 -10.32 5.66
C TYR A 54 2.12 -10.29 7.10
N ASP A 55 1.61 -11.21 7.91
CA ASP A 55 2.03 -11.38 9.30
C ASP A 55 2.85 -12.68 9.42
N PRO A 56 4.17 -12.58 9.57
CA PRO A 56 5.04 -13.74 9.66
C PRO A 56 4.79 -14.62 10.89
N VAL A 57 4.19 -14.06 11.97
CA VAL A 57 3.91 -14.82 13.20
C VAL A 57 2.78 -15.83 12.96
N SER A 58 1.69 -15.41 12.33
CA SER A 58 0.59 -16.30 11.97
C SER A 58 0.79 -16.97 10.62
N GLN A 59 1.80 -16.56 9.84
CA GLN A 59 2.05 -16.98 8.45
C GLN A 59 0.83 -16.77 7.54
N LYS A 60 0.15 -15.63 7.69
CA LYS A 60 -1.05 -15.27 6.93
C LYS A 60 -1.05 -13.81 6.53
N THR A 61 -1.71 -13.53 5.43
CA THR A 61 -2.04 -12.14 5.09
C THR A 61 -3.24 -11.69 5.90
N VAL A 62 -3.08 -10.61 6.65
CA VAL A 62 -4.14 -9.97 7.44
C VAL A 62 -4.73 -8.83 6.64
N MET A 63 -6.06 -8.78 6.56
CA MET A 63 -6.79 -7.68 5.94
C MET A 63 -7.75 -7.06 6.95
N PHE A 64 -7.82 -5.72 6.96
CA PHE A 64 -8.76 -4.99 7.80
C PHE A 64 -9.47 -3.87 7.04
N GLY A 65 -10.76 -3.69 7.31
CA GLY A 65 -11.53 -2.51 6.95
C GLY A 65 -11.80 -2.35 5.44
N GLY A 66 -11.69 -1.11 4.98
CA GLY A 66 -12.08 -0.68 3.65
C GLY A 66 -13.51 -0.14 3.62
N PHE A 67 -14.02 0.14 2.43
CA PHE A 67 -15.40 0.62 2.25
C PHE A 67 -16.16 -0.17 1.18
N THR A 68 -17.47 -0.18 1.33
CA THR A 68 -18.44 -0.60 0.33
C THR A 68 -19.21 0.63 -0.16
N ARG A 69 -20.10 0.47 -1.14
CA ARG A 69 -20.97 1.56 -1.57
C ARG A 69 -21.83 2.16 -0.44
N ARG A 70 -22.04 1.42 0.65
CA ARG A 70 -22.99 1.77 1.72
C ARG A 70 -22.34 2.16 3.04
N ARG A 71 -21.13 1.65 3.34
CA ARG A 71 -20.51 1.83 4.66
C ARG A 71 -19.01 1.58 4.65
N TYR A 72 -18.32 2.11 5.65
CA TYR A 72 -17.00 1.68 6.07
C TYR A 72 -17.08 0.33 6.80
N LEU A 73 -16.00 -0.42 6.75
CA LEU A 73 -15.91 -1.77 7.32
C LEU A 73 -14.94 -1.79 8.51
N ASN A 74 -15.16 -2.74 9.44
CA ASN A 74 -14.28 -3.00 10.58
C ASN A 74 -14.07 -4.49 10.81
N ASP A 75 -14.26 -5.28 9.78
CA ASP A 75 -14.01 -6.71 9.84
C ASP A 75 -12.54 -7.02 9.57
N THR A 76 -12.03 -8.02 10.27
CA THR A 76 -10.70 -8.58 10.09
C THR A 76 -10.82 -9.91 9.37
N TRP A 77 -9.99 -10.11 8.37
CA TRP A 77 -9.87 -11.34 7.62
C TRP A 77 -8.41 -11.79 7.55
N THR A 78 -8.19 -13.08 7.48
CA THR A 78 -6.89 -13.66 7.18
C THR A 78 -6.97 -14.52 5.95
N PHE A 79 -5.93 -14.49 5.12
CA PHE A 79 -5.74 -15.33 3.95
C PHE A 79 -4.58 -16.30 4.19
N ASP A 80 -4.80 -17.60 3.95
CA ASP A 80 -3.82 -18.66 4.21
C ASP A 80 -3.14 -19.17 2.94
N GLY A 81 -3.14 -18.37 1.87
CA GLY A 81 -2.63 -18.75 0.56
C GLY A 81 -3.69 -19.37 -0.36
N THR A 82 -4.80 -19.86 0.17
CA THR A 82 -5.89 -20.48 -0.58
C THR A 82 -7.26 -19.93 -0.26
N ASN A 83 -7.58 -19.71 1.01
CA ASN A 83 -8.90 -19.29 1.46
C ASN A 83 -8.86 -18.12 2.43
N TRP A 84 -9.95 -17.38 2.45
CA TRP A 84 -10.17 -16.30 3.41
C TRP A 84 -10.93 -16.79 4.65
N LYS A 85 -10.48 -16.39 5.82
CA LYS A 85 -11.15 -16.65 7.09
C LYS A 85 -11.45 -15.33 7.80
N ARG A 86 -12.74 -15.09 8.12
CA ARG A 86 -13.12 -13.95 8.97
C ARG A 86 -12.73 -14.22 10.42
N ILE A 87 -12.03 -13.27 11.02
CA ILE A 87 -11.64 -13.31 12.42
C ILE A 87 -12.61 -12.43 13.22
N ARG A 88 -13.16 -13.01 14.28
CA ARG A 88 -14.01 -12.27 15.21
C ARG A 88 -13.16 -11.86 16.41
N THR A 89 -13.04 -10.56 16.63
CA THR A 89 -12.30 -9.99 17.75
C THR A 89 -13.25 -9.22 18.65
N ALA A 90 -13.07 -9.34 19.97
CA ALA A 90 -13.88 -8.62 20.95
C ALA A 90 -13.60 -7.11 20.87
N VAL A 91 -12.32 -6.75 20.75
CA VAL A 91 -11.84 -5.38 20.57
C VAL A 91 -11.29 -5.25 19.16
N LYS A 92 -11.55 -4.14 18.51
CA LYS A 92 -11.10 -3.87 17.13
C LYS A 92 -11.16 -2.38 16.81
N PRO A 93 -10.39 -1.92 15.81
CA PRO A 93 -10.51 -0.54 15.33
C PRO A 93 -11.93 -0.22 14.85
N ALA A 94 -12.31 1.05 14.94
CA ALA A 94 -13.54 1.56 14.33
C ALA A 94 -13.54 1.30 12.81
N ALA A 95 -14.73 1.19 12.21
CA ALA A 95 -14.88 1.03 10.77
C ALA A 95 -14.18 2.17 10.04
N ARG A 96 -13.34 1.85 9.06
CA ARG A 96 -12.53 2.83 8.32
C ARG A 96 -12.05 2.32 6.96
N ALA A 97 -11.75 3.26 6.09
CA ALA A 97 -11.06 3.03 4.84
C ALA A 97 -9.79 3.92 4.77
N ALA A 98 -8.91 3.61 3.84
CA ALA A 98 -7.72 4.42 3.56
C ALA A 98 -6.86 4.72 4.80
N ALA A 99 -6.86 3.80 5.76
CA ALA A 99 -5.81 3.65 6.75
C ALA A 99 -4.59 3.01 6.09
N SER A 100 -3.45 3.06 6.75
CA SER A 100 -2.29 2.29 6.35
C SER A 100 -1.84 1.36 7.47
N ALA A 101 -1.12 0.30 7.10
CA ALA A 101 -0.57 -0.63 8.05
C ALA A 101 0.73 -1.24 7.53
N ALA A 102 1.65 -1.55 8.47
CA ALA A 102 2.89 -2.24 8.18
C ALA A 102 3.24 -3.22 9.31
N TYR A 103 4.02 -4.23 8.99
CA TYR A 103 4.54 -5.17 9.99
C TYR A 103 5.79 -4.60 10.68
N ASP A 104 5.74 -4.49 12.00
CA ASP A 104 6.88 -4.16 12.83
C ASP A 104 7.59 -5.46 13.25
N SER A 105 8.78 -5.69 12.69
CA SER A 105 9.54 -6.92 12.96
C SER A 105 10.13 -6.96 14.38
N THR A 106 10.31 -5.81 15.01
CA THR A 106 10.82 -5.68 16.38
C THR A 106 9.74 -6.06 17.39
N LEU A 107 8.51 -5.57 17.17
CA LEU A 107 7.36 -5.88 18.01
C LEU A 107 6.70 -7.21 17.63
N LYS A 108 6.98 -7.73 16.44
CA LYS A 108 6.29 -8.89 15.83
C LYS A 108 4.77 -8.69 15.74
N GLN A 109 4.35 -7.51 15.34
CA GLN A 109 2.96 -7.10 15.25
C GLN A 109 2.73 -6.25 13.99
N VAL A 110 1.51 -6.25 13.47
CA VAL A 110 1.10 -5.29 12.46
C VAL A 110 0.64 -4.02 13.18
N VAL A 111 1.17 -2.87 12.78
CA VAL A 111 0.76 -1.53 13.24
C VAL A 111 -0.16 -0.93 12.20
N LEU A 112 -1.34 -0.45 12.63
CA LEU A 112 -2.32 0.24 11.81
C LEU A 112 -2.49 1.66 12.35
N PHE A 113 -2.55 2.65 11.44
CA PHE A 113 -2.73 4.05 11.79
C PHE A 113 -3.68 4.76 10.83
N GLY A 114 -4.42 5.72 11.36
CA GLY A 114 -5.19 6.70 10.60
C GLY A 114 -6.39 6.14 9.83
N GLY A 115 -6.69 6.77 8.72
CA GLY A 115 -7.82 6.44 7.85
C GLY A 115 -9.01 7.38 8.02
N TYR A 116 -10.12 7.02 7.35
CA TYR A 116 -11.32 7.84 7.28
C TYR A 116 -12.59 7.03 7.47
N ASN A 117 -13.53 7.56 8.24
CA ASN A 117 -14.85 6.96 8.47
C ASN A 117 -16.02 7.97 8.46
N GLY A 118 -15.78 9.13 7.89
CA GLY A 118 -16.56 10.35 8.01
C GLY A 118 -15.80 11.43 8.76
N GLN A 119 -14.75 11.02 9.48
CA GLN A 119 -13.77 11.86 10.17
C GLN A 119 -12.38 11.33 9.88
N TYR A 120 -11.37 12.19 9.86
CA TYR A 120 -9.96 11.79 9.81
C TYR A 120 -9.57 11.21 11.16
N LEU A 121 -8.82 10.12 11.13
CA LEU A 121 -8.46 9.36 12.33
C LEU A 121 -6.95 9.44 12.57
N ASN A 122 -6.53 9.36 13.84
CA ASN A 122 -5.13 9.29 14.25
C ASN A 122 -4.87 8.21 15.32
N ASP A 123 -5.84 7.34 15.54
CA ASP A 123 -5.65 6.25 16.48
C ASP A 123 -4.72 5.18 15.90
N THR A 124 -3.85 4.67 16.77
CA THR A 124 -2.91 3.59 16.47
C THR A 124 -3.40 2.29 17.08
N TRP A 125 -3.32 1.22 16.31
CA TRP A 125 -3.71 -0.13 16.71
C TRP A 125 -2.61 -1.12 16.36
N THR A 126 -2.45 -2.15 17.18
CA THR A 126 -1.56 -3.26 16.88
C THR A 126 -2.33 -4.56 16.76
N TRP A 127 -1.96 -5.38 15.77
CA TRP A 127 -2.48 -6.73 15.58
C TRP A 127 -1.44 -7.74 16.01
N ASN A 128 -1.82 -8.64 16.92
CA ASN A 128 -1.00 -9.76 17.33
C ASN A 128 -1.48 -11.04 16.60
N GLY A 129 -0.67 -11.53 15.69
CA GLY A 129 -1.01 -12.70 14.88
C GLY A 129 -1.07 -14.01 15.65
N ALA A 130 -0.29 -14.15 16.74
CA ALA A 130 -0.31 -15.35 17.56
C ALA A 130 -1.64 -15.53 18.31
N THR A 131 -2.24 -14.43 18.75
CA THR A 131 -3.51 -14.42 19.51
C THR A 131 -4.71 -14.03 18.65
N SER A 132 -4.46 -13.52 17.44
CA SER A 132 -5.48 -12.94 16.54
C SER A 132 -6.32 -11.84 17.22
N THR A 133 -5.66 -10.90 17.87
CA THR A 133 -6.29 -9.80 18.64
C THR A 133 -5.78 -8.43 18.23
N TRP A 134 -6.67 -7.45 18.28
CA TRP A 134 -6.34 -6.04 18.17
C TRP A 134 -6.16 -5.41 19.54
N THR A 135 -5.17 -4.55 19.68
CA THR A 135 -4.94 -3.72 20.86
C THR A 135 -4.85 -2.27 20.44
N ARG A 136 -5.61 -1.38 21.08
CA ARG A 136 -5.48 0.07 20.87
C ARG A 136 -4.26 0.56 21.65
N ALA A 137 -3.40 1.27 20.96
CA ALA A 137 -2.29 1.98 21.60
C ALA A 137 -2.78 3.34 22.16
N THR A 138 -2.03 3.85 23.13
CA THR A 138 -2.26 5.16 23.76
C THR A 138 -0.97 5.98 23.72
N PRO A 139 -0.48 6.34 22.53
CA PRO A 139 0.75 7.11 22.41
C PRO A 139 0.59 8.50 23.01
N THR A 140 1.70 9.05 23.52
CA THR A 140 1.77 10.44 24.00
C THR A 140 1.91 11.42 22.83
N HIS A 141 2.65 11.01 21.81
CA HIS A 141 2.86 11.77 20.57
C HIS A 141 2.34 10.98 19.40
N GLN A 142 1.77 11.66 18.42
CA GLN A 142 1.24 10.99 17.22
C GLN A 142 1.09 11.99 16.06
N PRO A 143 1.08 11.51 14.80
CA PRO A 143 0.71 12.33 13.65
C PRO A 143 -0.70 12.93 13.80
N VAL A 144 -0.98 13.94 13.02
CA VAL A 144 -2.33 14.55 12.95
C VAL A 144 -3.38 13.52 12.48
N PRO A 145 -4.67 13.75 12.75
CA PRO A 145 -5.73 12.92 12.15
C PRO A 145 -5.67 13.00 10.62
N GLU A 146 -5.52 11.85 9.94
CA GLU A 146 -5.30 11.82 8.51
C GLU A 146 -5.77 10.54 7.82
N THR A 147 -5.94 10.63 6.53
CA THR A 147 -6.22 9.52 5.62
C THR A 147 -5.08 9.35 4.62
N LEU A 148 -4.94 8.14 4.08
CA LEU A 148 -3.91 7.82 3.09
C LEU A 148 -2.46 8.07 3.57
N PRO A 149 -2.15 7.91 4.89
CA PRO A 149 -0.76 7.90 5.30
C PRO A 149 -0.03 6.73 4.64
N MET A 150 1.28 6.80 4.55
CA MET A 150 2.11 5.73 4.00
C MET A 150 2.91 5.10 5.13
N LEU A 151 2.45 3.95 5.63
CA LEU A 151 3.17 3.17 6.63
C LEU A 151 4.02 2.11 5.96
N PHE A 152 5.28 2.04 6.33
CA PHE A 152 6.24 1.08 5.80
C PHE A 152 7.23 0.63 6.87
N PRO A 153 7.80 -0.57 6.76
CA PRO A 153 8.90 -0.98 7.63
C PRO A 153 10.13 -0.10 7.37
N ASP A 154 10.71 0.47 8.41
CA ASP A 154 12.02 1.11 8.33
C ASP A 154 13.05 0.10 7.81
N PRO A 155 13.79 0.42 6.75
CA PRO A 155 14.64 -0.55 6.04
C PRO A 155 15.83 -1.04 6.87
N ILE A 156 16.15 -0.38 7.97
CA ILE A 156 17.29 -0.73 8.85
C ILE A 156 16.81 -1.43 10.11
N SER A 157 15.85 -0.84 10.83
CA SER A 157 15.40 -1.37 12.13
C SER A 157 14.22 -2.32 12.02
N GLY A 158 13.48 -2.31 10.91
CA GLY A 158 12.24 -3.06 10.72
C GLY A 158 11.08 -2.57 11.60
N ARG A 159 11.21 -1.39 12.24
CA ARG A 159 10.12 -0.68 12.91
C ARG A 159 9.21 -0.04 11.86
N VAL A 160 8.04 0.39 12.28
CA VAL A 160 7.13 1.08 11.36
C VAL A 160 7.45 2.57 11.31
N ASP A 161 7.71 3.06 10.11
CA ASP A 161 7.75 4.47 9.79
C ASP A 161 6.47 4.87 9.06
N GLU A 162 6.14 6.15 9.14
CA GLU A 162 5.03 6.81 8.48
C GLU A 162 5.54 8.05 7.76
N PHE A 163 5.03 8.28 6.55
CA PHE A 163 5.24 9.53 5.81
C PHE A 163 3.96 9.99 5.13
N GLY A 164 3.73 11.30 5.18
CA GLY A 164 2.70 11.95 4.38
C GLY A 164 1.28 11.72 4.91
N GLY A 165 0.30 11.70 4.01
CA GLY A 165 -1.12 11.63 4.36
C GLY A 165 -1.86 12.91 4.03
N TYR A 166 -3.18 12.95 4.29
CA TYR A 166 -4.06 14.11 4.07
C TYR A 166 -5.00 14.30 5.27
N ASP A 167 -4.97 15.47 5.89
CA ASP A 167 -5.75 15.79 7.10
C ASP A 167 -7.13 16.40 6.82
N GLY A 168 -7.46 16.58 5.55
CA GLY A 168 -8.69 17.23 5.09
C GLY A 168 -8.48 18.66 4.60
N MET A 169 -7.32 19.23 4.86
CA MET A 169 -6.95 20.57 4.43
C MET A 169 -5.59 20.57 3.74
N PHE A 170 -4.60 19.85 4.30
CA PHE A 170 -3.23 19.84 3.81
C PHE A 170 -2.71 18.40 3.63
N TYR A 171 -1.89 18.22 2.59
CA TYR A 171 -1.03 17.05 2.48
C TYR A 171 0.12 17.17 3.48
N GLN A 172 0.47 16.06 4.11
CA GLN A 172 1.52 16.01 5.10
C GLN A 172 2.89 15.73 4.45
N LEU A 173 3.96 16.21 5.10
CA LEU A 173 5.35 16.01 4.67
C LEU A 173 6.24 15.53 5.81
N THR A 174 5.63 15.15 6.93
CA THR A 174 6.34 14.70 8.12
C THR A 174 6.67 13.23 8.03
N THR A 175 7.80 12.84 8.64
CA THR A 175 8.19 11.44 8.82
C THR A 175 8.14 11.12 10.30
N TRP A 176 7.48 10.03 10.66
CA TRP A 176 7.38 9.56 12.03
C TRP A 176 7.82 8.11 12.15
N ARG A 177 8.30 7.71 13.33
CA ARG A 177 8.68 6.33 13.64
C ARG A 177 7.93 5.82 14.85
N TRP A 178 7.29 4.68 14.71
CA TRP A 178 6.67 3.96 15.80
C TRP A 178 7.72 3.20 16.61
N ARG A 179 7.86 3.51 17.89
CA ARG A 179 8.72 2.76 18.80
C ARG A 179 8.26 2.89 20.26
N ASN A 180 8.40 1.81 21.03
CA ASN A 180 8.08 1.78 22.46
C ASN A 180 6.65 2.24 22.80
N GLY A 181 5.69 2.02 21.88
CA GLY A 181 4.30 2.41 22.10
C GLY A 181 4.00 3.89 21.83
N ASP A 182 4.91 4.64 21.22
CA ASP A 182 4.79 6.06 20.94
C ASP A 182 5.30 6.42 19.53
N TRP A 183 4.81 7.51 18.96
CA TRP A 183 5.29 8.03 17.68
C TRP A 183 6.37 9.09 17.93
N HIS A 184 7.47 8.96 17.22
CA HIS A 184 8.60 9.89 17.28
C HIS A 184 8.77 10.56 15.92
N LYS A 185 8.59 11.87 15.90
CA LYS A 185 8.82 12.68 14.70
C LYS A 185 10.30 12.64 14.36
N LEU A 186 10.61 12.30 13.11
CA LEU A 186 11.94 12.32 12.56
C LEU A 186 12.22 13.66 11.86
N SER A 187 13.49 13.98 11.68
CA SER A 187 13.94 15.19 11.02
C SER A 187 14.96 14.85 9.92
N PRO A 188 14.53 14.20 8.83
CA PRO A 188 15.41 13.92 7.70
C PRO A 188 16.00 15.21 7.14
N GLN A 189 17.25 15.17 6.65
CA GLN A 189 17.89 16.37 6.06
C GLN A 189 17.24 16.74 4.72
N GLN A 190 16.76 15.75 3.96
CA GLN A 190 15.99 15.93 2.74
C GLN A 190 14.70 15.13 2.85
N PHE A 191 13.67 15.62 2.23
CA PHE A 191 12.35 14.98 2.24
C PHE A 191 11.56 15.35 0.97
N PRO A 192 10.65 14.46 0.52
CA PRO A 192 9.76 14.73 -0.61
C PRO A 192 8.78 15.85 -0.30
N SER A 193 8.16 16.43 -1.33
CA SER A 193 7.01 17.32 -1.15
C SER A 193 5.85 16.60 -0.44
N ALA A 194 5.02 17.38 0.26
CA ALA A 194 3.83 16.91 0.94
C ALA A 194 2.91 16.13 -0.02
N ARG A 195 2.53 14.91 0.36
CA ARG A 195 1.71 14.03 -0.49
C ARG A 195 1.01 12.92 0.28
N ALA A 196 0.03 12.30 -0.36
CA ALA A 196 -0.69 11.13 0.12
C ALA A 196 -0.84 10.09 -1.00
N ALA A 197 -1.22 8.86 -0.67
CA ALA A 197 -1.57 7.82 -1.63
C ALA A 197 -0.50 7.53 -2.71
N ALA A 198 0.77 7.77 -2.42
CA ALA A 198 1.86 7.43 -3.33
C ALA A 198 2.06 5.91 -3.44
N VAL A 199 2.74 5.48 -4.50
CA VAL A 199 3.40 4.16 -4.54
C VAL A 199 4.49 4.14 -3.47
N PHE A 200 4.53 3.14 -2.60
CA PHE A 200 5.62 3.00 -1.63
C PHE A 200 5.84 1.53 -1.25
N GLY A 201 7.09 1.16 -1.05
CA GLY A 201 7.43 -0.19 -0.64
C GLY A 201 8.88 -0.29 -0.18
N THR A 202 9.14 -1.13 0.82
CA THR A 202 10.47 -1.31 1.40
C THR A 202 11.17 -2.52 0.79
N ASP A 203 12.36 -2.29 0.26
CA ASP A 203 13.31 -3.31 -0.18
C ASP A 203 14.27 -3.61 0.99
N PRO A 204 14.09 -4.76 1.66
CA PRO A 204 14.93 -5.09 2.82
C PRO A 204 16.36 -5.52 2.43
N VAL A 205 16.57 -5.93 1.17
CA VAL A 205 17.87 -6.37 0.67
C VAL A 205 18.77 -5.16 0.40
N ARG A 206 18.23 -4.14 -0.29
CA ARG A 206 18.94 -2.89 -0.56
C ARG A 206 18.86 -1.91 0.59
N LYS A 207 18.07 -2.23 1.64
CA LYS A 207 17.85 -1.38 2.81
C LYS A 207 17.32 0.00 2.43
N GLN A 208 16.31 0.03 1.59
CA GLN A 208 15.66 1.27 1.17
C GLN A 208 14.15 1.12 1.00
N THR A 209 13.42 2.18 1.26
CA THR A 209 12.01 2.30 0.87
C THR A 209 11.93 3.20 -0.35
N VAL A 210 11.29 2.72 -1.42
CA VAL A 210 11.00 3.54 -2.60
C VAL A 210 9.63 4.18 -2.46
N MET A 211 9.51 5.42 -2.93
CA MET A 211 8.25 6.14 -3.08
C MET A 211 8.19 6.78 -4.47
N PHE A 212 7.02 6.70 -5.12
CA PHE A 212 6.79 7.31 -6.43
C PHE A 212 5.40 7.92 -6.51
N GLY A 213 5.30 9.08 -7.15
CA GLY A 213 4.01 9.70 -7.45
C GLY A 213 3.24 10.15 -6.20
N GLY A 214 1.93 9.92 -6.22
CA GLY A 214 1.01 10.27 -5.15
C GLY A 214 0.20 11.52 -5.42
N LEU A 215 -0.69 11.82 -4.50
CA LEU A 215 -1.60 12.95 -4.53
C LEU A 215 -1.02 14.12 -3.74
N ALA A 216 -0.95 15.29 -4.33
CA ALA A 216 -0.44 16.55 -3.76
C ALA A 216 -1.15 17.75 -4.37
N GLU A 217 -0.80 18.98 -4.00
CA GLU A 217 -1.31 20.19 -4.68
C GLU A 217 -0.93 20.20 -6.16
N VAL A 218 0.31 19.81 -6.45
CA VAL A 218 0.78 19.49 -7.81
C VAL A 218 1.30 18.06 -7.73
N ASN A 219 0.63 17.14 -8.44
CA ASN A 219 0.95 15.73 -8.36
C ASN A 219 2.36 15.45 -8.85
N PRO A 220 3.21 14.85 -8.02
CA PRO A 220 4.59 14.59 -8.38
C PRO A 220 4.72 13.32 -9.22
N ILE A 221 5.66 13.34 -10.16
CA ILE A 221 6.05 12.17 -10.96
C ILE A 221 7.48 11.72 -10.63
N ASN A 222 8.00 12.12 -9.48
CA ASN A 222 9.36 11.82 -9.07
C ASN A 222 9.44 10.56 -8.20
N THR A 223 10.60 9.92 -8.24
CA THR A 223 10.95 8.77 -7.42
C THR A 223 11.87 9.21 -6.28
N TRP A 224 11.60 8.74 -5.08
CA TRP A 224 12.41 8.95 -3.89
C TRP A 224 12.75 7.64 -3.25
N THR A 225 13.92 7.57 -2.62
CA THR A 225 14.30 6.46 -1.74
C THR A 225 14.60 6.96 -0.33
N TYR A 226 14.26 6.16 0.67
CA TYR A 226 14.51 6.43 2.08
C TYR A 226 15.37 5.30 2.68
N ASP A 227 16.45 5.66 3.33
CA ASP A 227 17.44 4.75 3.91
C ASP A 227 17.30 4.52 5.42
N GLY A 228 16.20 4.99 6.03
CA GLY A 228 15.96 4.97 7.46
C GLY A 228 16.40 6.25 8.18
N GLN A 229 17.05 7.20 7.50
CA GLN A 229 17.53 8.48 8.04
C GLN A 229 17.16 9.66 7.17
N THR A 230 17.33 9.56 5.84
CA THR A 230 17.09 10.64 4.91
C THR A 230 16.41 10.14 3.64
N TRP A 231 15.70 11.05 2.97
CA TRP A 231 15.13 10.83 1.65
C TRP A 231 16.10 11.32 0.59
N THR A 232 16.21 10.60 -0.51
CA THR A 232 17.04 10.96 -1.66
C THR A 232 16.21 10.86 -2.93
N GLU A 233 16.15 11.95 -3.71
CA GLU A 233 15.48 11.92 -5.01
C GLU A 233 16.27 11.09 -6.00
N GLN A 234 15.57 10.26 -6.76
CA GLN A 234 16.12 9.38 -7.78
C GLN A 234 15.68 9.85 -9.16
N PHE A 235 16.52 9.60 -10.15
CA PHE A 235 16.28 10.01 -11.55
C PHE A 235 16.33 8.78 -12.45
N PRO A 236 15.35 7.87 -12.33
CA PRO A 236 15.31 6.66 -13.15
C PRO A 236 15.15 7.00 -14.64
N SER A 237 15.72 6.17 -15.52
CA SER A 237 15.60 6.33 -16.96
C SER A 237 14.21 5.97 -17.47
N THR A 238 13.54 5.09 -16.75
CA THR A 238 12.17 4.63 -17.03
C THR A 238 11.34 4.72 -15.76
N GLN A 239 10.09 5.11 -15.86
CA GLN A 239 9.19 5.19 -14.71
C GLN A 239 7.73 4.99 -15.12
N PRO A 240 6.86 4.58 -14.19
CA PRO A 240 5.42 4.54 -14.41
C PRO A 240 4.85 5.92 -14.77
N SER A 241 3.67 5.94 -15.39
CA SER A 241 2.86 7.18 -15.46
C SER A 241 2.49 7.66 -14.04
N GLU A 242 2.22 8.96 -13.91
CA GLU A 242 1.65 9.52 -12.67
C GLU A 242 0.49 8.64 -12.19
N ARG A 243 0.55 8.21 -10.93
CA ARG A 243 -0.48 7.33 -10.38
C ARG A 243 -0.62 7.42 -8.87
N LEU A 244 -1.77 7.02 -8.39
CA LEU A 244 -2.15 6.96 -6.97
C LEU A 244 -2.98 5.70 -6.70
N PHE A 245 -3.15 5.38 -5.42
CA PHE A 245 -3.99 4.26 -4.96
C PHE A 245 -3.56 2.89 -5.50
N THR A 246 -2.27 2.69 -5.70
CA THR A 246 -1.70 1.43 -6.20
C THR A 246 -1.63 0.36 -5.12
N GLY A 247 -1.61 -0.90 -5.52
CA GLY A 247 -1.06 -1.97 -4.70
C GLY A 247 0.47 -2.01 -4.83
N THR A 248 1.18 -2.15 -3.71
CA THR A 248 2.65 -2.16 -3.75
C THR A 248 3.21 -3.09 -2.67
N VAL A 249 4.25 -3.86 -3.01
CA VAL A 249 4.93 -4.76 -2.09
C VAL A 249 6.33 -5.13 -2.59
N TYR A 250 7.26 -5.46 -1.70
CA TYR A 250 8.51 -6.11 -2.07
C TYR A 250 8.27 -7.58 -2.42
N ASP A 251 8.71 -8.01 -3.60
CA ASP A 251 8.67 -9.40 -4.05
C ASP A 251 10.12 -9.94 -4.17
N PRO A 252 10.56 -10.80 -3.23
CA PRO A 252 11.94 -11.32 -3.23
C PRO A 252 12.24 -12.20 -4.44
N ARG A 253 11.24 -12.81 -5.10
CA ARG A 253 11.42 -13.63 -6.30
C ARG A 253 11.80 -12.77 -7.51
N LEU A 254 11.28 -11.55 -7.57
CA LEU A 254 11.58 -10.55 -8.59
C LEU A 254 12.73 -9.62 -8.17
N GLY A 255 13.17 -9.70 -6.92
CA GLY A 255 14.29 -8.95 -6.38
C GLY A 255 14.05 -7.44 -6.31
N GLY A 256 12.79 -7.00 -6.11
CA GLY A 256 12.48 -5.57 -6.07
C GLY A 256 11.06 -5.28 -5.57
N VAL A 257 10.72 -4.00 -5.60
CA VAL A 257 9.37 -3.54 -5.21
C VAL A 257 8.44 -3.57 -6.42
N VAL A 258 7.41 -4.40 -6.31
CA VAL A 258 6.37 -4.54 -7.33
C VAL A 258 5.22 -3.60 -7.02
N THR A 259 4.76 -2.86 -8.00
CA THR A 259 3.51 -2.10 -7.95
C THR A 259 2.56 -2.55 -9.05
N PHE A 260 1.27 -2.61 -8.74
CA PHE A 260 0.22 -3.00 -9.67
C PHE A 260 -0.92 -2.01 -9.64
N GLY A 261 -1.45 -1.67 -10.83
CA GLY A 261 -2.66 -0.91 -10.99
C GLY A 261 -2.55 0.54 -10.50
N GLY A 262 -3.63 1.04 -9.95
CA GLY A 262 -3.78 2.42 -9.48
C GLY A 262 -4.57 3.27 -10.45
N PHE A 263 -4.72 4.55 -10.13
CA PHE A 263 -5.40 5.56 -10.93
C PHE A 263 -4.38 6.50 -11.58
N ALA A 264 -4.37 6.54 -12.90
CA ALA A 264 -3.49 7.37 -13.75
C ALA A 264 -4.31 8.21 -14.75
N GLY A 265 -5.36 8.88 -14.25
CA GLY A 265 -6.41 9.48 -15.08
C GLY A 265 -7.53 8.49 -15.41
N LEU A 266 -7.18 7.22 -15.55
CA LEU A 266 -8.04 6.03 -15.61
C LEU A 266 -7.45 4.96 -14.73
N ASP A 267 -8.26 3.97 -14.33
CA ASP A 267 -7.74 2.80 -13.63
C ASP A 267 -6.86 2.00 -14.59
N VAL A 268 -5.70 1.56 -14.13
CA VAL A 268 -4.72 0.83 -14.95
C VAL A 268 -4.52 -0.60 -14.43
N SER A 269 -3.92 -1.48 -15.25
CA SER A 269 -3.66 -2.89 -14.95
C SER A 269 -2.21 -3.30 -15.18
N ASP A 270 -1.34 -2.34 -15.38
CA ASP A 270 0.07 -2.59 -15.57
C ASP A 270 0.78 -2.95 -14.27
N THR A 271 1.84 -3.72 -14.40
CA THR A 271 2.70 -4.14 -13.29
C THR A 271 4.09 -3.56 -13.52
N TRP A 272 4.67 -2.94 -12.50
CA TRP A 272 6.00 -2.36 -12.54
C TRP A 272 6.87 -2.90 -11.43
N LEU A 273 8.16 -2.95 -11.69
CA LEU A 273 9.20 -3.38 -10.76
C LEU A 273 10.23 -2.28 -10.58
N TRP A 274 10.47 -1.88 -9.33
CA TRP A 274 11.61 -1.07 -8.93
C TRP A 274 12.79 -1.97 -8.59
N SER A 275 13.88 -1.85 -9.32
CA SER A 275 15.09 -2.67 -9.18
C SER A 275 16.09 -2.15 -8.14
N GLY A 276 15.79 -0.99 -7.54
CA GLY A 276 16.69 -0.25 -6.66
C GLY A 276 17.30 0.99 -7.31
N THR A 277 17.28 1.08 -8.62
CA THR A 277 17.81 2.22 -9.40
C THR A 277 16.89 2.66 -10.53
N ASP A 278 16.09 1.75 -11.09
CA ASP A 278 15.23 2.05 -12.23
C ASP A 278 13.92 1.28 -12.13
N TRP A 279 12.88 1.81 -12.78
CA TRP A 279 11.60 1.14 -12.95
C TRP A 279 11.59 0.36 -14.26
N SER A 280 11.01 -0.83 -14.24
CA SER A 280 10.75 -1.61 -15.44
C SER A 280 9.30 -2.10 -15.43
N GLN A 281 8.64 -1.96 -16.58
CA GLN A 281 7.30 -2.52 -16.74
C GLN A 281 7.41 -4.02 -16.97
N LEU A 282 6.72 -4.80 -16.14
CA LEU A 282 6.58 -6.23 -16.35
C LEU A 282 5.49 -6.51 -17.38
N ALA A 283 5.63 -7.60 -18.12
CA ALA A 283 4.66 -8.06 -19.12
C ALA A 283 4.09 -9.44 -18.73
N PRO A 284 3.30 -9.54 -17.67
CA PRO A 284 2.70 -10.81 -17.27
C PRO A 284 1.76 -11.32 -18.37
N GLN A 285 1.71 -12.64 -18.56
CA GLN A 285 0.85 -13.28 -19.58
C GLN A 285 -0.65 -13.00 -19.36
N GLN A 286 -1.05 -12.88 -18.09
CA GLN A 286 -2.38 -12.44 -17.67
C GLN A 286 -2.22 -11.36 -16.61
N SER A 287 -3.18 -10.45 -16.53
CA SER A 287 -3.28 -9.41 -15.50
C SER A 287 -4.71 -9.34 -14.96
N PRO A 288 -4.88 -8.98 -13.68
CA PRO A 288 -6.20 -8.58 -13.19
C PRO A 288 -6.76 -7.42 -14.03
N PRO A 289 -8.08 -7.26 -14.13
CA PRO A 289 -8.69 -6.06 -14.69
C PRO A 289 -8.14 -4.78 -14.05
N PRO A 290 -8.17 -3.63 -14.78
CA PRO A 290 -7.77 -2.34 -14.24
C PRO A 290 -8.42 -2.06 -12.90
N ARG A 291 -7.66 -1.56 -11.93
CA ARG A 291 -8.19 -1.24 -10.60
C ARG A 291 -7.31 -0.32 -9.80
N GLU A 292 -7.93 0.40 -8.89
CA GLU A 292 -7.28 1.21 -7.85
C GLU A 292 -7.69 0.75 -6.45
N SER A 293 -7.00 1.24 -5.40
CA SER A 293 -7.38 1.07 -3.98
C SER A 293 -7.56 -0.40 -3.56
N MET A 294 -6.85 -1.33 -4.21
CA MET A 294 -6.81 -2.73 -3.84
C MET A 294 -5.91 -2.95 -2.62
N GLY A 295 -6.13 -4.03 -1.89
CA GLY A 295 -5.14 -4.56 -0.94
C GLY A 295 -4.09 -5.39 -1.68
N MET A 296 -2.81 -5.26 -1.28
CA MET A 296 -1.70 -6.03 -1.82
C MET A 296 -0.72 -6.42 -0.72
N ALA A 297 -0.23 -7.65 -0.75
CA ALA A 297 0.76 -8.17 0.20
C ALA A 297 1.57 -9.31 -0.43
N PHE A 298 2.81 -9.50 0.03
CA PHE A 298 3.61 -10.67 -0.32
C PHE A 298 3.41 -11.77 0.74
N ASP A 299 2.84 -12.88 0.33
CA ASP A 299 2.70 -14.08 1.15
C ASP A 299 4.02 -14.86 1.14
N ALA A 300 4.81 -14.68 2.18
CA ALA A 300 6.15 -15.27 2.26
C ALA A 300 6.12 -16.79 2.44
N LEU A 301 5.05 -17.36 2.99
CA LEU A 301 4.92 -18.82 3.12
C LEU A 301 4.70 -19.48 1.76
N HIS A 302 3.82 -18.92 0.95
CA HIS A 302 3.46 -19.48 -0.36
C HIS A 302 4.26 -18.86 -1.52
N GLN A 303 5.19 -17.94 -1.19
CA GLN A 303 6.03 -17.25 -2.19
C GLN A 303 5.19 -16.68 -3.32
N GLN A 304 4.23 -15.82 -2.99
CA GLN A 304 3.34 -15.21 -3.98
C GLN A 304 2.91 -13.78 -3.56
N THR A 305 2.85 -12.90 -4.51
CA THR A 305 2.24 -11.58 -4.32
C THR A 305 0.72 -11.70 -4.48
N VAL A 306 -0.04 -11.27 -3.49
CA VAL A 306 -1.50 -11.40 -3.41
C VAL A 306 -2.14 -10.03 -3.59
N VAL A 307 -3.17 -9.94 -4.44
CA VAL A 307 -4.05 -8.77 -4.62
C VAL A 307 -5.48 -9.16 -4.28
N PHE A 308 -6.19 -8.29 -3.57
CA PHE A 308 -7.60 -8.45 -3.26
C PHE A 308 -8.41 -7.18 -3.48
N GLY A 309 -9.55 -7.34 -4.17
CA GLY A 309 -10.58 -6.30 -4.29
C GLY A 309 -10.12 -5.06 -5.04
N GLY A 310 -10.50 -3.90 -4.56
CA GLY A 310 -10.26 -2.61 -5.22
C GLY A 310 -11.49 -2.07 -5.92
N LEU A 311 -11.27 -1.08 -6.75
CA LEU A 311 -12.29 -0.36 -7.51
C LEU A 311 -11.89 -0.30 -8.98
N ASP A 312 -12.78 -0.73 -9.87
CA ASP A 312 -12.69 -0.56 -11.33
C ASP A 312 -13.78 0.42 -11.75
N GLY A 313 -13.42 1.64 -12.05
CA GLY A 313 -14.34 2.75 -12.29
C GLY A 313 -15.27 2.98 -11.09
N LEU A 314 -16.48 2.44 -11.15
CA LEU A 314 -17.48 2.50 -10.06
C LEU A 314 -17.78 1.11 -9.46
N THR A 315 -17.12 0.06 -9.94
CA THR A 315 -17.37 -1.32 -9.55
C THR A 315 -16.40 -1.74 -8.45
N LEU A 316 -16.94 -2.05 -7.27
CA LEU A 316 -16.17 -2.64 -6.18
C LEU A 316 -15.96 -4.13 -6.42
N LEU A 317 -14.73 -4.58 -6.21
CA LEU A 317 -14.28 -5.94 -6.48
C LEU A 317 -14.12 -6.75 -5.19
N ASN A 318 -14.11 -8.10 -5.32
CA ASN A 318 -13.79 -9.04 -4.25
C ASN A 318 -13.09 -10.31 -4.76
N ASP A 319 -12.46 -10.20 -5.91
CA ASP A 319 -11.62 -11.25 -6.45
C ASP A 319 -10.26 -11.27 -5.74
N THR A 320 -9.61 -12.41 -5.76
CA THR A 320 -8.26 -12.63 -5.25
C THR A 320 -7.38 -13.06 -6.40
N TRP A 321 -6.25 -12.40 -6.56
CA TRP A 321 -5.25 -12.71 -7.59
C TRP A 321 -3.90 -12.91 -6.95
N VAL A 322 -3.08 -13.76 -7.56
CA VAL A 322 -1.70 -13.99 -7.15
C VAL A 322 -0.76 -13.86 -8.35
N LEU A 323 0.34 -13.16 -8.16
CA LEU A 323 1.42 -13.10 -9.14
C LEU A 323 2.32 -14.32 -8.91
N GLN A 324 2.44 -15.14 -9.95
CA GLN A 324 3.34 -16.30 -10.00
C GLN A 324 4.51 -16.00 -10.95
N THR A 325 5.68 -16.47 -10.61
CA THR A 325 6.90 -16.44 -11.44
C THR A 325 7.26 -17.88 -11.80
N GLN A 326 7.56 -18.12 -13.06
CA GLN A 326 8.05 -19.42 -13.54
C GLN A 326 9.57 -19.46 -13.58
#